data_b230d129cc051e4fef88fd07653f877c
#
_entry.id   b230d129cc051e4fef88fd07653f877c
#
_cell.length_a   1.000
_cell.length_b   1.000
_cell.length_c   1.000
_cell.angle_alpha   90.00
_cell.angle_beta   90.00
_cell.angle_gamma   90.00
#
_symmetry.space_group_name_H-M   'P 1'
#
loop_
_entity.id
_entity.type
_entity.pdbx_description
1 polymer ?
#
loop_
_entity_poly.entity_id
_entity_poly.type
_entity_poly.pdbx_seq_one_letter_code
_entity_poly.pdbx_strand_id
1 'polypeptide(L)'
;MMRIGFLLCTVFAGAVFGIPHIAFAQSASDIQSKITANKSQIESLEAEVAAFQKQLDKLGSQKNTLQSTIDTLTISQKQLAAQIQVTQSKIASANLEIQNLSSSIGDKEETISANQEAIAKILRRTAQDERTPLVANLISSDSLSDAWRITDQAVQFNRALSEDIEELRVARTELTKDRDQVTAAKAKLVSLHTDLTLQKRSVDASKQTQQQLLSQTKNQEKNYQRLIAQKEAAEKAFEQDLVNLQGQLNLIVNPNLLPKVGSGVLSWPLSKLFMFNCTKRSKVFGNLFCITQYFGNTPFSTANAQVYNNHGHNAIDMGIPIGTPILSSADGVVLGTGDTDIARGCYSFGKWVMVTHGNGLSTLYAHLSSIDVVKGQNVSTGQVLGLSGMTGYATGPHIHFGVYATQGVQILKLGDYRSSAKTPCAGVTMPVATLTAYLNPLSYL
;
A
#
# COMPACT_ATOMS: atom_id res chain seq x y z
N MET A 1 90.12 17.07 -9.49
CA MET A 1 90.33 16.13 -8.40
C MET A 1 89.10 15.19 -8.33
N MET A 2 89.39 14.01 -8.66
CA MET A 2 88.66 12.75 -8.69
C MET A 2 88.13 12.36 -7.35
N ARG A 3 86.87 11.88 -7.26
CA ARG A 3 86.55 10.75 -6.39
C ARG A 3 85.28 10.11 -6.88
N ILE A 4 85.45 8.90 -7.27
CA ILE A 4 84.59 7.80 -7.56
C ILE A 4 83.81 7.40 -6.27
N GLY A 5 82.50 7.22 -6.38
CA GLY A 5 81.65 6.68 -5.30
C GLY A 5 80.60 5.74 -5.84
N PHE A 6 80.79 4.51 -5.56
CA PHE A 6 80.12 3.26 -5.87
C PHE A 6 78.58 3.30 -5.88
N LEU A 7 78.03 2.72 -6.91
CA LEU A 7 76.65 2.34 -7.08
C LEU A 7 76.35 1.08 -6.23
N LEU A 8 75.48 1.19 -5.24
CA LEU A 8 74.95 0.01 -4.51
C LEU A 8 73.47 -0.15 -4.93
N CYS A 9 73.26 -1.13 -5.80
CA CYS A 9 71.93 -1.56 -6.23
C CYS A 9 71.33 -2.45 -5.11
N THR A 10 70.47 -1.92 -4.28
CA THR A 10 69.64 -2.71 -3.36
C THR A 10 68.31 -3.06 -4.04
N VAL A 11 68.20 -4.32 -4.41
CA VAL A 11 66.95 -4.93 -4.86
C VAL A 11 66.00 -5.01 -3.61
N PHE A 12 65.03 -4.11 -3.61
CA PHE A 12 63.88 -4.21 -2.68
C PHE A 12 62.89 -5.24 -3.23
N ALA A 13 62.93 -6.45 -2.72
CA ALA A 13 61.90 -7.44 -2.90
C ALA A 13 60.65 -6.95 -2.14
N GLY A 14 59.73 -6.34 -2.84
CA GLY A 14 58.41 -5.95 -2.31
C GLY A 14 57.59 -7.18 -2.00
N ALA A 15 57.58 -7.60 -0.72
CA ALA A 15 56.61 -8.52 -0.23
C ALA A 15 55.23 -7.82 -0.24
N VAL A 16 54.41 -8.14 -1.22
CA VAL A 16 52.98 -7.79 -1.21
C VAL A 16 52.33 -8.58 -0.08
N PHE A 17 52.26 -7.98 1.10
CA PHE A 17 51.34 -8.44 2.15
C PHE A 17 49.90 -8.22 1.64
N GLY A 18 49.34 -9.27 1.06
CA GLY A 18 47.90 -9.36 0.86
C GLY A 18 47.24 -9.28 2.23
N ILE A 19 46.68 -8.13 2.59
CA ILE A 19 45.78 -8.01 3.72
C ILE A 19 44.57 -8.90 3.39
N PRO A 20 44.32 -9.98 4.13
CA PRO A 20 43.11 -10.74 3.97
C PRO A 20 41.96 -9.76 4.28
N HIS A 21 41.16 -9.41 3.31
CA HIS A 21 39.85 -8.85 3.56
C HIS A 21 39.05 -9.93 4.29
N ILE A 22 39.13 -9.92 5.61
CA ILE A 22 38.18 -10.63 6.46
C ILE A 22 36.85 -9.88 6.25
N ALA A 23 36.16 -10.23 5.20
CA ALA A 23 34.73 -9.99 5.15
C ALA A 23 34.16 -10.76 6.34
N PHE A 24 33.79 -10.03 7.40
CA PHE A 24 32.98 -10.61 8.47
C PHE A 24 31.65 -11.03 7.81
N ALA A 25 31.61 -12.24 7.31
CA ALA A 25 30.36 -12.90 6.98
C ALA A 25 29.56 -12.91 8.29
N GLN A 26 28.50 -12.11 8.35
CA GLN A 26 27.59 -12.11 9.48
C GLN A 26 27.07 -13.53 9.65
N SER A 27 27.28 -14.14 10.80
CA SER A 27 26.82 -15.51 11.01
C SER A 27 25.29 -15.57 10.91
N ALA A 28 24.74 -16.69 10.46
CA ALA A 28 23.27 -16.90 10.41
C ALA A 28 22.61 -16.64 11.78
N SER A 29 23.33 -16.95 12.86
CA SER A 29 22.94 -16.66 14.25
C SER A 29 22.79 -15.15 14.52
N ASP A 30 23.71 -14.31 14.01
CA ASP A 30 23.64 -12.86 14.19
C ASP A 30 22.45 -12.25 13.41
N ILE A 31 22.22 -12.75 12.21
CA ILE A 31 21.07 -12.33 11.38
C ILE A 31 19.75 -12.71 12.09
N GLN A 32 19.64 -13.93 12.59
CA GLN A 32 18.45 -14.41 13.31
C GLN A 32 18.21 -13.60 14.59
N SER A 33 19.27 -13.25 15.31
CA SER A 33 19.20 -12.39 16.50
C SER A 33 18.64 -11.00 16.17
N LYS A 34 19.10 -10.39 15.07
CA LYS A 34 18.60 -9.09 14.57
C LYS A 34 17.16 -9.16 14.11
N ILE A 35 16.74 -10.22 13.43
CA ILE A 35 15.34 -10.45 13.03
C ILE A 35 14.46 -10.51 14.28
N THR A 36 14.86 -11.23 15.31
CA THR A 36 14.11 -11.35 16.57
C THR A 36 14.01 -10.00 17.29
N ALA A 37 15.10 -9.22 17.35
CA ALA A 37 15.10 -7.89 17.94
C ALA A 37 14.17 -6.93 17.18
N ASN A 38 14.22 -6.93 15.85
CA ASN A 38 13.31 -6.14 15.02
C ASN A 38 11.85 -6.54 15.22
N LYS A 39 11.54 -7.82 15.37
CA LYS A 39 10.18 -8.29 15.64
C LYS A 39 9.65 -7.74 16.95
N SER A 40 10.42 -7.80 18.03
CA SER A 40 10.04 -7.23 19.33
C SER A 40 9.84 -5.70 19.24
N GLN A 41 10.69 -5.00 18.49
CA GLN A 41 10.52 -3.57 18.24
C GLN A 41 9.23 -3.26 17.46
N ILE A 42 8.92 -4.05 16.44
CA ILE A 42 7.67 -3.92 15.67
C ILE A 42 6.45 -4.08 16.59
N GLU A 43 6.44 -5.12 17.42
CA GLU A 43 5.33 -5.38 18.37
C GLU A 43 5.14 -4.21 19.36
N SER A 44 6.22 -3.63 19.87
CA SER A 44 6.17 -2.44 20.74
C SER A 44 5.60 -1.22 20.03
N LEU A 45 6.04 -0.96 18.80
CA LEU A 45 5.57 0.18 18.00
C LEU A 45 4.11 0.00 17.55
N GLU A 46 3.68 -1.22 17.24
CA GLU A 46 2.28 -1.52 16.90
C GLU A 46 1.35 -1.29 18.12
N ALA A 47 1.83 -1.58 19.32
CA ALA A 47 1.11 -1.25 20.56
C ALA A 47 0.99 0.28 20.77
N GLU A 48 2.02 1.05 20.43
CA GLU A 48 1.99 2.51 20.47
C GLU A 48 1.00 3.08 19.45
N VAL A 49 1.01 2.57 18.21
CA VAL A 49 0.02 2.92 17.17
C VAL A 49 -1.41 2.68 17.66
N ALA A 50 -1.66 1.53 18.31
CA ALA A 50 -2.97 1.21 18.88
C ALA A 50 -3.37 2.16 20.03
N ALA A 51 -2.42 2.61 20.83
CA ALA A 51 -2.66 3.60 21.89
C ALA A 51 -3.04 4.97 21.31
N PHE A 52 -2.36 5.43 20.27
CA PHE A 52 -2.75 6.66 19.55
C PHE A 52 -4.14 6.54 18.92
N GLN A 53 -4.50 5.38 18.36
CA GLN A 53 -5.84 5.16 17.83
C GLN A 53 -6.92 5.36 18.90
N LYS A 54 -6.73 4.80 20.10
CA LYS A 54 -7.67 5.01 21.23
C LYS A 54 -7.81 6.50 21.62
N GLN A 55 -6.73 7.27 21.53
CA GLN A 55 -6.77 8.72 21.79
C GLN A 55 -7.58 9.45 20.71
N LEU A 56 -7.39 9.09 19.43
CA LEU A 56 -8.16 9.66 18.33
C LEU A 56 -9.67 9.35 18.46
N ASP A 57 -10.00 8.12 18.84
CA ASP A 57 -11.40 7.74 19.08
C ASP A 57 -12.06 8.58 20.19
N LYS A 58 -11.31 8.88 21.25
CA LYS A 58 -11.79 9.74 22.35
C LYS A 58 -12.00 11.18 21.88
N LEU A 59 -11.09 11.74 21.11
CA LEU A 59 -11.21 13.09 20.55
C LEU A 59 -12.37 13.19 19.56
N GLY A 60 -12.56 12.20 18.72
CA GLY A 60 -13.66 12.16 17.75
C GLY A 60 -15.07 12.19 18.37
N SER A 61 -15.21 11.97 19.68
CA SER A 61 -16.46 12.08 20.42
C SER A 61 -16.65 13.47 21.07
N GLN A 62 -15.66 14.36 20.99
CA GLN A 62 -15.71 15.69 21.57
C GLN A 62 -16.34 16.72 20.60
N LYS A 63 -16.70 17.88 21.16
CA LYS A 63 -17.22 18.99 20.38
C LYS A 63 -16.13 19.52 19.40
N ASN A 64 -16.52 19.87 18.18
CA ASN A 64 -15.61 20.43 17.19
C ASN A 64 -15.16 21.84 17.61
N THR A 65 -14.03 21.89 18.28
CA THR A 65 -13.32 23.13 18.64
C THR A 65 -12.00 23.21 17.90
N LEU A 66 -11.42 24.40 17.79
CA LEU A 66 -10.08 24.54 17.22
C LEU A 66 -9.07 23.65 17.94
N GLN A 67 -9.12 23.62 19.29
CA GLN A 67 -8.20 22.81 20.09
C GLN A 67 -8.38 21.32 19.81
N SER A 68 -9.63 20.80 19.81
CA SER A 68 -9.86 19.38 19.51
C SER A 68 -9.42 18.98 18.11
N THR A 69 -9.54 19.88 17.13
CA THR A 69 -9.07 19.67 15.77
C THR A 69 -7.54 19.64 15.69
N ILE A 70 -6.85 20.57 16.38
CA ILE A 70 -5.38 20.59 16.46
C ILE A 70 -4.87 19.34 17.16
N ASP A 71 -5.50 18.92 18.26
CA ASP A 71 -5.12 17.72 19.00
C ASP A 71 -5.28 16.47 18.14
N THR A 72 -6.38 16.36 17.39
CA THR A 72 -6.61 15.27 16.43
C THR A 72 -5.51 15.21 15.38
N LEU A 73 -5.15 16.36 14.77
CA LEU A 73 -4.07 16.41 13.78
C LEU A 73 -2.72 16.03 14.40
N THR A 74 -2.44 16.52 15.61
CA THR A 74 -1.18 16.24 16.31
C THR A 74 -1.05 14.76 16.68
N ILE A 75 -2.11 14.13 17.16
CA ILE A 75 -2.10 12.69 17.50
C ILE A 75 -2.02 11.84 16.24
N SER A 76 -2.73 12.22 15.16
CA SER A 76 -2.60 11.55 13.87
C SER A 76 -1.17 11.60 13.33
N GLN A 77 -0.47 12.73 13.47
CA GLN A 77 0.95 12.84 13.09
C GLN A 77 1.85 11.92 13.90
N LYS A 78 1.62 11.80 15.22
CA LYS A 78 2.36 10.87 16.08
C LYS A 78 2.10 9.43 15.69
N GLN A 79 0.85 9.07 15.44
CA GLN A 79 0.47 7.74 14.97
C GLN A 79 1.17 7.38 13.64
N LEU A 80 1.16 8.30 12.68
CA LEU A 80 1.85 8.11 11.40
C LEU A 80 3.37 8.00 11.58
N ALA A 81 3.97 8.75 12.50
CA ALA A 81 5.40 8.65 12.80
C ALA A 81 5.76 7.26 13.36
N ALA A 82 4.95 6.72 14.29
CA ALA A 82 5.12 5.36 14.80
C ALA A 82 4.94 4.31 13.69
N GLN A 83 3.94 4.45 12.82
CA GLN A 83 3.74 3.57 11.66
C GLN A 83 4.93 3.59 10.68
N ILE A 84 5.55 4.76 10.46
CA ILE A 84 6.79 4.87 9.68
C ILE A 84 7.90 4.03 10.30
N GLN A 85 8.08 4.09 11.62
CA GLN A 85 9.09 3.28 12.31
C GLN A 85 8.79 1.77 12.19
N VAL A 86 7.52 1.36 12.34
CA VAL A 86 7.09 -0.04 12.07
C VAL A 86 7.49 -0.46 10.66
N THR A 87 7.18 0.36 9.66
CA THR A 87 7.47 0.04 8.25
C THR A 87 8.98 -0.03 8.01
N GLN A 88 9.78 0.87 8.59
CA GLN A 88 11.24 0.84 8.50
C GLN A 88 11.83 -0.42 9.15
N SER A 89 11.32 -0.84 10.31
CA SER A 89 11.73 -2.07 10.98
C SER A 89 11.35 -3.31 10.15
N LYS A 90 10.17 -3.33 9.52
CA LYS A 90 9.76 -4.38 8.58
C LYS A 90 10.67 -4.44 7.34
N ILE A 91 11.09 -3.31 6.80
CA ILE A 91 12.07 -3.22 5.71
C ILE A 91 13.42 -3.79 6.15
N ALA A 92 13.90 -3.43 7.34
CA ALA A 92 15.15 -3.95 7.88
C ALA A 92 15.10 -5.48 8.06
N SER A 93 14.00 -6.02 8.60
CA SER A 93 13.78 -7.46 8.73
C SER A 93 13.74 -8.18 7.37
N ALA A 94 13.04 -7.63 6.39
CA ALA A 94 12.99 -8.21 5.06
C ALA A 94 14.36 -8.24 4.37
N ASN A 95 15.19 -7.22 4.54
CA ASN A 95 16.56 -7.20 4.03
C ASN A 95 17.43 -8.28 4.69
N LEU A 96 17.32 -8.46 6.01
CA LEU A 96 18.05 -9.51 6.74
C LEU A 96 17.60 -10.91 6.31
N GLU A 97 16.30 -11.11 6.08
CA GLU A 97 15.74 -12.36 5.57
C GLU A 97 16.28 -12.67 4.16
N ILE A 98 16.30 -11.69 3.25
CA ILE A 98 16.89 -11.83 1.92
C ILE A 98 18.37 -12.17 2.01
N GLN A 99 19.11 -11.53 2.90
CA GLN A 99 20.53 -11.81 3.11
C GLN A 99 20.77 -13.25 3.59
N ASN A 100 20.00 -13.71 4.59
CA ASN A 100 20.09 -15.07 5.12
C ASN A 100 19.76 -16.12 4.06
N LEU A 101 18.66 -15.93 3.32
CA LEU A 101 18.27 -16.83 2.23
C LEU A 101 19.31 -16.83 1.10
N SER A 102 19.89 -15.68 0.75
CA SER A 102 20.91 -15.59 -0.29
C SER A 102 22.20 -16.32 0.10
N SER A 103 22.60 -16.28 1.37
CA SER A 103 23.72 -17.09 1.88
C SER A 103 23.42 -18.58 1.79
N SER A 104 22.24 -19.01 2.28
CA SER A 104 21.78 -20.41 2.17
C SER A 104 21.74 -20.93 0.74
N ILE A 105 21.31 -20.09 -0.21
CA ILE A 105 21.32 -20.40 -1.63
C ILE A 105 22.75 -20.65 -2.13
N GLY A 106 23.71 -19.78 -1.76
CA GLY A 106 25.10 -19.92 -2.15
C GLY A 106 25.72 -21.24 -1.63
N ASP A 107 25.51 -21.54 -0.36
CA ASP A 107 26.02 -22.78 0.28
C ASP A 107 25.42 -24.04 -0.39
N LYS A 108 24.11 -24.00 -0.69
CA LYS A 108 23.42 -25.12 -1.40
C LYS A 108 23.89 -25.28 -2.85
N GLU A 109 24.11 -24.18 -3.57
CA GLU A 109 24.65 -24.21 -4.94
C GLU A 109 26.04 -24.81 -4.99
N GLU A 110 26.93 -24.47 -4.04
CA GLU A 110 28.26 -25.03 -3.91
C GLU A 110 28.19 -26.54 -3.60
N THR A 111 27.37 -26.94 -2.64
CA THR A 111 27.16 -28.36 -2.28
C THR A 111 26.61 -29.15 -3.46
N ILE A 112 25.61 -28.65 -4.15
CA ILE A 112 25.03 -29.30 -5.35
C ILE A 112 26.08 -29.45 -6.44
N SER A 113 26.89 -28.43 -6.68
CA SER A 113 27.97 -28.47 -7.69
C SER A 113 29.02 -29.54 -7.35
N ALA A 114 29.46 -29.58 -6.10
CA ALA A 114 30.44 -30.58 -5.62
C ALA A 114 29.89 -32.01 -5.74
N ASN A 115 28.66 -32.27 -5.33
CA ASN A 115 28.01 -33.58 -5.43
C ASN A 115 27.82 -34.01 -6.88
N GLN A 116 27.44 -33.07 -7.77
CA GLN A 116 27.32 -33.35 -9.21
C GLN A 116 28.67 -33.78 -9.83
N GLU A 117 29.75 -33.08 -9.47
CA GLU A 117 31.09 -33.42 -9.95
C GLU A 117 31.55 -34.77 -9.43
N ALA A 118 31.32 -35.08 -8.14
CA ALA A 118 31.61 -36.34 -7.53
C ALA A 118 30.86 -37.49 -8.23
N ILE A 119 29.56 -37.40 -8.41
CA ILE A 119 28.72 -38.37 -9.10
C ILE A 119 29.19 -38.56 -10.55
N ALA A 120 29.46 -37.45 -11.27
CA ALA A 120 29.94 -37.54 -12.65
C ALA A 120 31.32 -38.21 -12.75
N LYS A 121 32.21 -38.04 -11.78
CA LYS A 121 33.50 -38.71 -11.70
C LYS A 121 33.33 -40.19 -11.43
N ILE A 122 32.46 -40.56 -10.51
CA ILE A 122 32.11 -41.96 -10.21
C ILE A 122 31.57 -42.66 -11.45
N LEU A 123 30.56 -42.08 -12.11
CA LEU A 123 29.94 -42.66 -13.32
C LEU A 123 30.93 -42.82 -14.45
N ARG A 124 31.83 -41.85 -14.69
CA ARG A 124 32.91 -41.98 -15.68
C ARG A 124 33.85 -43.12 -15.38
N ARG A 125 34.23 -43.29 -14.12
CA ARG A 125 35.12 -44.39 -13.69
C ARG A 125 34.42 -45.76 -13.89
N THR A 126 33.17 -45.88 -13.45
CA THR A 126 32.37 -47.08 -13.63
C THR A 126 32.23 -47.45 -15.13
N ALA A 127 31.94 -46.47 -16.00
CA ALA A 127 31.86 -46.70 -17.45
C ALA A 127 33.20 -47.11 -18.09
N GLN A 128 34.34 -46.76 -17.50
CA GLN A 128 35.66 -47.21 -17.91
C GLN A 128 35.94 -48.63 -17.46
N ASP A 129 35.52 -48.99 -16.24
CA ASP A 129 35.71 -50.33 -15.65
C ASP A 129 34.72 -51.36 -16.23
N GLU A 130 33.55 -50.94 -16.79
CA GLU A 130 32.54 -51.82 -17.44
C GLU A 130 32.99 -52.44 -18.76
N ARG A 131 34.25 -52.25 -19.19
CA ARG A 131 34.80 -52.98 -20.35
C ARG A 131 34.83 -54.48 -20.15
N THR A 132 34.76 -54.99 -18.93
CA THR A 132 34.56 -56.38 -18.57
C THR A 132 33.19 -56.57 -17.94
N PRO A 133 32.23 -57.28 -18.59
CA PRO A 133 30.92 -57.51 -18.02
C PRO A 133 31.01 -58.17 -16.65
N LEU A 134 30.19 -57.75 -15.70
CA LEU A 134 30.14 -58.26 -14.32
C LEU A 134 30.02 -59.77 -14.30
N VAL A 135 29.29 -60.34 -15.28
CA VAL A 135 29.18 -61.81 -15.51
C VAL A 135 30.53 -62.44 -15.87
N ALA A 136 31.37 -61.78 -16.66
CA ALA A 136 32.70 -62.29 -17.00
C ALA A 136 33.62 -62.28 -15.79
N ASN A 137 33.57 -61.22 -14.95
CA ASN A 137 34.31 -61.16 -13.69
C ASN A 137 33.84 -62.21 -12.68
N LEU A 138 32.54 -62.54 -12.63
CA LEU A 138 31.99 -63.61 -11.79
C LEU A 138 32.44 -65.00 -12.23
N ILE A 139 32.48 -65.26 -13.57
CA ILE A 139 32.90 -66.54 -14.13
C ILE A 139 34.41 -66.72 -14.00
N SER A 140 35.20 -65.67 -14.06
CA SER A 140 36.66 -65.70 -13.95
C SER A 140 37.18 -65.60 -12.51
N SER A 141 36.31 -65.57 -11.50
CA SER A 141 36.71 -65.52 -10.10
C SER A 141 37.28 -66.85 -9.61
N ASP A 142 38.39 -66.80 -8.87
CA ASP A 142 39.12 -67.95 -8.38
C ASP A 142 38.37 -68.71 -7.27
N SER A 143 37.33 -68.08 -6.67
CA SER A 143 36.55 -68.72 -5.61
C SER A 143 35.12 -68.19 -5.54
N LEU A 144 34.16 -68.94 -5.02
CA LEU A 144 32.80 -68.52 -4.74
C LEU A 144 32.74 -67.35 -3.79
N SER A 145 33.70 -67.24 -2.88
CA SER A 145 33.84 -66.12 -1.93
C SER A 145 34.20 -64.81 -2.64
N ASP A 146 35.06 -64.87 -3.67
CA ASP A 146 35.41 -63.69 -4.49
C ASP A 146 34.27 -63.24 -5.37
N ALA A 147 33.56 -64.18 -5.96
CA ALA A 147 32.31 -63.86 -6.72
C ALA A 147 31.27 -63.18 -5.85
N TRP A 148 31.08 -63.67 -4.63
CA TRP A 148 30.16 -63.04 -3.67
C TRP A 148 30.57 -61.62 -3.28
N ARG A 149 31.87 -61.41 -2.99
CA ARG A 149 32.44 -60.12 -2.64
C ARG A 149 32.25 -59.07 -3.76
N ILE A 150 32.47 -59.47 -5.03
CA ILE A 150 32.27 -58.58 -6.18
C ILE A 150 30.80 -58.20 -6.31
N THR A 151 29.86 -59.11 -6.11
CA THR A 151 28.44 -58.85 -6.14
C THR A 151 28.00 -57.93 -5.02
N ASP A 152 28.47 -58.18 -3.79
CA ASP A 152 28.13 -57.35 -2.62
C ASP A 152 28.65 -55.91 -2.77
N GLN A 153 29.90 -55.74 -3.28
CA GLN A 153 30.45 -54.42 -3.60
C GLN A 153 29.63 -53.69 -4.66
N ALA A 154 29.13 -54.36 -5.71
CA ALA A 154 28.29 -53.74 -6.73
C ALA A 154 26.93 -53.32 -6.15
N VAL A 155 26.34 -54.13 -5.26
CA VAL A 155 25.06 -53.79 -4.61
C VAL A 155 25.27 -52.59 -3.65
N GLN A 156 26.31 -52.60 -2.84
CA GLN A 156 26.62 -51.47 -1.92
C GLN A 156 26.91 -50.18 -2.69
N PHE A 157 27.64 -50.26 -3.80
CA PHE A 157 27.91 -49.13 -4.68
C PHE A 157 26.63 -48.54 -5.28
N ASN A 158 25.75 -49.40 -5.86
CA ASN A 158 24.47 -48.92 -6.42
C ASN A 158 23.58 -48.29 -5.35
N ARG A 159 23.61 -48.82 -4.12
CA ARG A 159 22.86 -48.25 -2.99
C ARG A 159 23.40 -46.86 -2.63
N ALA A 160 24.70 -46.70 -2.45
CA ALA A 160 25.34 -45.43 -2.12
C ALA A 160 25.08 -44.37 -3.21
N LEU A 161 25.21 -44.76 -4.49
CA LEU A 161 24.91 -43.87 -5.63
C LEU A 161 23.45 -43.40 -5.63
N SER A 162 22.52 -44.33 -5.30
CA SER A 162 21.10 -44.00 -5.23
C SER A 162 20.80 -43.05 -4.07
N GLU A 163 21.46 -43.20 -2.94
CA GLU A 163 21.37 -42.29 -1.78
C GLU A 163 21.91 -40.91 -2.14
N ASP A 164 23.08 -40.78 -2.75
CA ASP A 164 23.65 -39.53 -3.24
C ASP A 164 22.77 -38.80 -4.24
N ILE A 165 22.14 -39.51 -5.17
CA ILE A 165 21.21 -38.95 -6.16
C ILE A 165 19.96 -38.40 -5.47
N GLU A 166 19.43 -39.10 -4.45
CA GLU A 166 18.26 -38.63 -3.70
C GLU A 166 18.59 -37.41 -2.86
N GLU A 167 19.75 -37.36 -2.21
CA GLU A 167 20.23 -36.17 -1.50
C GLU A 167 20.35 -34.97 -2.43
N LEU A 168 20.91 -35.18 -3.62
CA LEU A 168 20.99 -34.14 -4.65
C LEU A 168 19.62 -33.64 -5.09
N ARG A 169 18.64 -34.54 -5.22
CA ARG A 169 17.26 -34.21 -5.58
C ARG A 169 16.58 -33.36 -4.51
N VAL A 170 16.77 -33.74 -3.24
CA VAL A 170 16.26 -32.99 -2.08
C VAL A 170 16.90 -31.58 -2.03
N ALA A 171 18.22 -31.52 -2.15
CA ALA A 171 18.96 -30.24 -2.12
C ALA A 171 18.49 -29.27 -3.23
N ARG A 172 18.24 -29.78 -4.46
CA ARG A 172 17.70 -28.98 -5.57
C ARG A 172 16.28 -28.46 -5.29
N THR A 173 15.45 -29.30 -4.66
CA THR A 173 14.08 -28.90 -4.30
C THR A 173 14.10 -27.78 -3.27
N GLU A 174 14.93 -27.89 -2.25
CA GLU A 174 15.11 -26.85 -1.24
C GLU A 174 15.71 -25.57 -1.82
N LEU A 175 16.69 -25.67 -2.72
CA LEU A 175 17.23 -24.52 -3.43
C LEU A 175 16.16 -23.75 -4.21
N THR A 176 15.27 -24.46 -4.89
CA THR A 176 14.14 -23.84 -5.61
C THR A 176 13.22 -23.10 -4.64
N LYS A 177 12.87 -23.74 -3.52
CA LYS A 177 12.06 -23.10 -2.46
C LYS A 177 12.69 -21.83 -1.91
N ASP A 178 14.01 -21.86 -1.62
CA ASP A 178 14.71 -20.68 -1.11
C ASP A 178 14.71 -19.53 -2.14
N ARG A 179 14.91 -19.83 -3.42
CA ARG A 179 14.82 -18.83 -4.51
C ARG A 179 13.43 -18.21 -4.64
N ASP A 180 12.38 -19.00 -4.50
CA ASP A 180 11.00 -18.53 -4.50
C ASP A 180 10.73 -17.61 -3.30
N GLN A 181 11.25 -17.97 -2.12
CA GLN A 181 11.16 -17.15 -0.91
C GLN A 181 11.89 -15.81 -1.07
N VAL A 182 13.09 -15.80 -1.66
CA VAL A 182 13.81 -14.53 -1.97
C VAL A 182 12.99 -13.66 -2.91
N THR A 183 12.37 -14.25 -3.93
CA THR A 183 11.52 -13.52 -4.87
C THR A 183 10.32 -12.89 -4.17
N ALA A 184 9.64 -13.64 -3.32
CA ALA A 184 8.51 -13.15 -2.52
C ALA A 184 8.95 -12.06 -1.52
N ALA A 185 10.08 -12.23 -0.85
CA ALA A 185 10.64 -11.24 0.07
C ALA A 185 11.01 -9.92 -0.64
N LYS A 186 11.59 -10.00 -1.85
CA LYS A 186 11.87 -8.81 -2.68
C LYS A 186 10.60 -8.09 -3.10
N ALA A 187 9.55 -8.80 -3.52
CA ALA A 187 8.26 -8.21 -3.86
C ALA A 187 7.64 -7.49 -2.65
N LYS A 188 7.69 -8.11 -1.47
CA LYS A 188 7.24 -7.49 -0.21
C LYS A 188 8.06 -6.25 0.15
N LEU A 189 9.37 -6.26 -0.09
CA LEU A 189 10.25 -5.12 0.16
C LEU A 189 9.86 -3.91 -0.71
N VAL A 190 9.54 -4.13 -1.98
CA VAL A 190 9.04 -3.07 -2.89
C VAL A 190 7.73 -2.48 -2.35
N SER A 191 6.78 -3.30 -1.92
CA SER A 191 5.52 -2.84 -1.31
C SER A 191 5.78 -1.99 -0.07
N LEU A 192 6.66 -2.44 0.85
CA LEU A 192 7.02 -1.70 2.06
C LEU A 192 7.66 -0.33 1.77
N HIS A 193 8.48 -0.22 0.74
CA HIS A 193 9.04 1.07 0.31
C HIS A 193 7.99 2.02 -0.24
N THR A 194 7.00 1.50 -0.97
CA THR A 194 5.85 2.27 -1.43
C THR A 194 5.03 2.78 -0.24
N ASP A 195 4.71 1.90 0.72
CA ASP A 195 3.99 2.27 1.94
C ASP A 195 4.73 3.33 2.75
N LEU A 196 6.05 3.19 2.91
CA LEU A 196 6.88 4.17 3.61
C LEU A 196 6.82 5.56 2.94
N THR A 197 6.86 5.59 1.61
CA THR A 197 6.75 6.84 0.84
C THR A 197 5.39 7.50 1.04
N LEU A 198 4.30 6.72 0.98
CA LEU A 198 2.95 7.20 1.22
C LEU A 198 2.78 7.72 2.66
N GLN A 199 3.28 6.98 3.66
CA GLN A 199 3.23 7.40 5.07
C GLN A 199 3.97 8.73 5.32
N LYS A 200 5.15 8.93 4.72
CA LYS A 200 5.88 10.21 4.81
C LYS A 200 5.08 11.35 4.20
N ARG A 201 4.52 11.15 2.99
CA ARG A 201 3.62 12.15 2.37
C ARG A 201 2.40 12.46 3.22
N SER A 202 1.86 11.47 3.92
CA SER A 202 0.73 11.63 4.85
C SER A 202 1.08 12.55 6.03
N VAL A 203 2.26 12.39 6.61
CA VAL A 203 2.75 13.30 7.69
C VAL A 203 2.85 14.72 7.17
N ASP A 204 3.43 14.92 5.97
CA ASP A 204 3.61 16.26 5.40
C ASP A 204 2.24 16.91 5.08
N ALA A 205 1.30 16.17 4.52
CA ALA A 205 -0.07 16.65 4.27
C ALA A 205 -0.78 17.05 5.57
N SER A 206 -0.65 16.27 6.63
CA SER A 206 -1.23 16.57 7.95
C SER A 206 -0.62 17.83 8.56
N LYS A 207 0.72 18.00 8.48
CA LYS A 207 1.40 19.22 8.94
C LYS A 207 0.95 20.46 8.17
N GLN A 208 0.87 20.35 6.85
CA GLN A 208 0.41 21.45 6.00
C GLN A 208 -1.02 21.87 6.35
N THR A 209 -1.93 20.91 6.54
CA THR A 209 -3.31 21.20 6.94
C THR A 209 -3.37 21.89 8.29
N GLN A 210 -2.58 21.44 9.28
CA GLN A 210 -2.50 22.07 10.60
C GLN A 210 -1.99 23.52 10.50
N GLN A 211 -0.95 23.77 9.71
CA GLN A 211 -0.41 25.12 9.48
C GLN A 211 -1.45 26.04 8.81
N GLN A 212 -2.16 25.54 7.79
CA GLN A 212 -3.21 26.28 7.12
C GLN A 212 -4.34 26.65 8.08
N LEU A 213 -4.80 25.70 8.90
CA LEU A 213 -5.84 25.94 9.91
C LEU A 213 -5.41 27.01 10.90
N LEU A 214 -4.22 26.92 11.46
CA LEU A 214 -3.67 27.89 12.38
C LEU A 214 -3.53 29.29 11.76
N SER A 215 -3.07 29.35 10.51
CA SER A 215 -2.97 30.61 9.75
C SER A 215 -4.33 31.25 9.50
N GLN A 216 -5.33 30.48 9.04
CA GLN A 216 -6.68 30.99 8.76
C GLN A 216 -7.41 31.45 9.99
N THR A 217 -7.22 30.78 11.13
CA THR A 217 -7.90 31.08 12.39
C THR A 217 -7.11 32.02 13.26
N LYS A 218 -5.84 32.30 12.95
CA LYS A 218 -4.91 33.05 13.81
C LYS A 218 -4.85 32.47 15.22
N ASN A 219 -4.98 31.17 15.36
CA ASN A 219 -5.03 30.42 16.61
C ASN A 219 -6.10 30.89 17.59
N GLN A 220 -7.26 31.35 17.09
CA GLN A 220 -8.37 31.86 17.91
C GLN A 220 -9.64 31.04 17.64
N GLU A 221 -10.25 30.53 18.70
CA GLU A 221 -11.50 29.76 18.63
C GLU A 221 -12.62 30.55 17.93
N LYS A 222 -12.77 31.82 18.21
CA LYS A 222 -13.77 32.71 17.57
C LYS A 222 -13.61 32.72 16.04
N ASN A 223 -12.38 32.76 15.54
CA ASN A 223 -12.11 32.76 14.11
C ASN A 223 -12.38 31.38 13.51
N TYR A 224 -12.08 30.31 14.24
CA TYR A 224 -12.40 28.94 13.84
C TYR A 224 -13.91 28.76 13.71
N GLN A 225 -14.70 29.14 14.72
CA GLN A 225 -16.17 29.02 14.66
C GLN A 225 -16.76 29.87 13.53
N ARG A 226 -16.20 31.07 13.28
CA ARG A 226 -16.59 31.89 12.14
C ARG A 226 -16.25 31.21 10.80
N LEU A 227 -15.08 30.57 10.67
CA LEU A 227 -14.69 29.81 9.47
C LEU A 227 -15.64 28.63 9.23
N ILE A 228 -15.99 27.88 10.26
CA ILE A 228 -16.98 26.78 10.15
C ILE A 228 -18.32 27.32 9.68
N ALA A 229 -18.85 28.38 10.31
CA ALA A 229 -20.12 28.98 9.90
C ALA A 229 -20.10 29.53 8.45
N GLN A 230 -18.96 30.07 7.99
CA GLN A 230 -18.79 30.52 6.61
C GLN A 230 -18.79 29.31 5.64
N LYS A 231 -18.13 28.19 6.00
CA LYS A 231 -18.14 26.96 5.18
C LYS A 231 -19.56 26.39 5.07
N GLU A 232 -20.28 26.29 6.18
CA GLU A 232 -21.67 25.82 6.21
C GLU A 232 -22.60 26.68 5.35
N ALA A 233 -22.48 28.00 5.44
CA ALA A 233 -23.28 28.92 4.62
C ALA A 233 -22.95 28.81 3.13
N ALA A 234 -21.69 28.62 2.77
CA ALA A 234 -21.25 28.47 1.39
C ALA A 234 -21.70 27.15 0.80
N GLU A 235 -21.61 26.06 1.57
CA GLU A 235 -22.10 24.75 1.15
C GLU A 235 -23.60 24.76 0.92
N LYS A 236 -24.38 25.35 1.83
CA LYS A 236 -25.82 25.54 1.66
C LYS A 236 -26.16 26.29 0.38
N ALA A 237 -25.46 27.37 0.08
CA ALA A 237 -25.67 28.14 -1.15
C ALA A 237 -25.28 27.33 -2.40
N PHE A 238 -24.21 26.54 -2.33
CA PHE A 238 -23.77 25.65 -3.38
C PHE A 238 -24.80 24.54 -3.67
N GLU A 239 -25.26 23.82 -2.64
CA GLU A 239 -26.27 22.76 -2.78
C GLU A 239 -27.57 23.30 -3.40
N GLN A 240 -27.97 24.51 -3.02
CA GLN A 240 -29.14 25.17 -3.62
C GLN A 240 -28.94 25.44 -5.13
N ASP A 241 -27.75 25.91 -5.53
CA ASP A 241 -27.43 26.12 -6.92
C ASP A 241 -27.32 24.79 -7.68
N LEU A 242 -26.77 23.73 -7.06
CA LEU A 242 -26.66 22.40 -7.62
C LEU A 242 -28.02 21.78 -7.93
N VAL A 243 -28.99 21.86 -7.00
CA VAL A 243 -30.37 21.36 -7.23
C VAL A 243 -31.08 22.12 -8.32
N ASN A 244 -30.92 23.45 -8.34
CA ASN A 244 -31.49 24.27 -9.40
C ASN A 244 -30.90 23.89 -10.80
N LEU A 245 -29.64 23.48 -10.84
CA LEU A 245 -28.98 23.01 -12.06
C LEU A 245 -29.45 21.61 -12.48
N GLN A 246 -29.64 20.71 -11.51
CA GLN A 246 -30.10 19.35 -11.75
C GLN A 246 -31.44 19.30 -12.49
N GLY A 247 -32.36 20.23 -12.17
CA GLY A 247 -33.65 20.39 -12.89
C GLY A 247 -33.52 20.84 -14.35
N GLN A 248 -32.34 21.35 -14.75
CA GLN A 248 -32.06 21.80 -16.13
C GLN A 248 -31.28 20.76 -16.95
N LEU A 249 -30.64 19.78 -16.26
CA LEU A 249 -29.91 18.69 -16.90
C LEU A 249 -30.92 17.63 -17.36
N ASN A 250 -31.18 17.56 -18.66
CA ASN A 250 -32.04 16.53 -19.28
C ASN A 250 -31.28 15.20 -19.45
N LEU A 251 -30.54 14.75 -18.41
CA LEU A 251 -29.84 13.48 -18.41
C LEU A 251 -30.78 12.37 -17.93
N ILE A 252 -30.99 11.37 -18.78
CA ILE A 252 -31.84 10.22 -18.48
C ILE A 252 -30.98 9.05 -18.02
N VAL A 253 -31.23 8.54 -16.82
CA VAL A 253 -30.62 7.35 -16.32
C VAL A 253 -31.47 6.13 -16.69
N ASN A 254 -30.86 5.18 -17.41
CA ASN A 254 -31.52 3.89 -17.71
C ASN A 254 -31.08 2.87 -16.63
N PRO A 255 -31.96 2.45 -15.71
CA PRO A 255 -31.62 1.54 -14.63
C PRO A 255 -31.15 0.16 -15.10
N ASN A 256 -31.54 -0.27 -16.30
CA ASN A 256 -31.18 -1.58 -16.86
C ASN A 256 -29.68 -1.66 -17.24
N LEU A 257 -28.99 -0.54 -17.32
CA LEU A 257 -27.53 -0.48 -17.60
C LEU A 257 -26.70 -0.40 -16.31
N LEU A 258 -27.31 -0.44 -15.15
CA LEU A 258 -26.63 -0.44 -13.86
C LEU A 258 -26.45 -1.87 -13.33
N PRO A 259 -25.37 -2.14 -12.59
CA PRO A 259 -25.21 -3.40 -11.87
C PRO A 259 -26.35 -3.62 -10.89
N LYS A 260 -26.63 -4.89 -10.59
CA LYS A 260 -27.62 -5.24 -9.55
C LYS A 260 -27.15 -4.74 -8.19
N VAL A 261 -28.08 -4.17 -7.42
CA VAL A 261 -27.86 -3.80 -6.03
C VAL A 261 -27.43 -5.04 -5.22
N GLY A 262 -26.39 -4.89 -4.38
CA GLY A 262 -25.82 -5.98 -3.60
C GLY A 262 -24.84 -6.87 -4.38
N SER A 263 -24.42 -6.47 -5.59
CA SER A 263 -23.50 -7.26 -6.43
C SER A 263 -22.03 -7.19 -5.99
N GLY A 264 -21.65 -6.22 -5.12
CA GLY A 264 -20.26 -6.06 -4.66
C GLY A 264 -19.28 -5.79 -5.80
N VAL A 265 -19.70 -5.02 -6.82
CA VAL A 265 -18.89 -4.73 -8.01
C VAL A 265 -17.85 -3.64 -7.79
N LEU A 266 -17.89 -2.97 -6.65
CA LEU A 266 -16.92 -1.97 -6.23
C LEU A 266 -16.13 -2.46 -5.02
N SER A 267 -14.85 -2.23 -5.04
CA SER A 267 -13.99 -2.40 -3.87
C SER A 267 -14.04 -1.15 -2.99
N TRP A 268 -13.79 -1.33 -1.69
CA TRP A 268 -13.70 -0.20 -0.76
C TRP A 268 -12.56 0.73 -1.18
N PRO A 269 -12.73 2.07 -1.10
CA PRO A 269 -11.70 3.04 -1.49
C PRO A 269 -10.56 3.17 -0.47
N LEU A 270 -10.49 2.27 0.50
CA LEU A 270 -9.51 2.23 1.59
C LEU A 270 -8.88 0.85 1.68
N SER A 271 -7.60 0.75 2.05
CA SER A 271 -6.99 -0.53 2.35
C SER A 271 -7.64 -1.18 3.58
N LYS A 272 -7.65 -2.50 3.62
CA LYS A 272 -8.19 -3.27 4.77
C LYS A 272 -7.57 -2.87 6.11
N LEU A 273 -6.31 -2.42 6.10
CA LEU A 273 -5.60 -1.98 7.30
C LEU A 273 -6.28 -0.78 7.97
N PHE A 274 -6.84 0.17 7.19
CA PHE A 274 -7.55 1.34 7.71
C PHE A 274 -9.02 1.04 8.05
N MET A 275 -9.58 -0.04 7.50
CA MET A 275 -10.97 -0.43 7.74
C MET A 275 -11.19 -1.08 9.11
N PHE A 276 -10.17 -1.72 9.69
CA PHE A 276 -10.28 -2.45 10.97
C PHE A 276 -10.11 -1.57 12.21
N ASN A 277 -9.68 -0.31 12.08
CA ASN A 277 -9.36 0.54 13.23
C ASN A 277 -10.50 1.47 13.68
N CYS A 278 -11.73 1.17 13.29
CA CYS A 278 -12.89 1.97 13.68
C CYS A 278 -13.53 1.48 14.96
N THR A 279 -13.32 2.19 16.04
CA THR A 279 -14.00 1.91 17.29
C THR A 279 -15.28 2.75 17.44
N LYS A 280 -16.42 2.09 17.64
CA LYS A 280 -17.69 2.61 18.21
C LYS A 280 -18.70 3.35 17.32
N ARG A 281 -18.49 3.71 16.06
CA ARG A 281 -19.47 4.53 15.32
C ARG A 281 -20.35 3.81 14.31
N SER A 282 -20.08 2.58 13.94
CA SER A 282 -20.97 1.80 13.06
C SER A 282 -21.38 0.46 13.66
N LYS A 283 -22.35 0.51 14.55
CA LYS A 283 -23.00 -0.72 15.06
C LYS A 283 -23.82 -1.46 14.00
N VAL A 284 -24.09 -0.87 12.83
CA VAL A 284 -24.99 -1.40 11.81
C VAL A 284 -24.30 -2.37 10.84
N PHE A 285 -22.99 -2.23 10.60
CA PHE A 285 -22.24 -3.06 9.65
C PHE A 285 -21.07 -3.84 10.28
N GLY A 286 -21.15 -4.13 11.58
CA GLY A 286 -20.04 -4.77 12.29
C GLY A 286 -18.82 -3.81 12.34
N ASN A 287 -17.80 -4.10 13.10
CA ASN A 287 -16.62 -3.25 13.33
C ASN A 287 -15.75 -2.95 12.07
N LEU A 288 -16.32 -2.91 10.86
CA LEU A 288 -15.56 -2.89 9.61
C LEU A 288 -15.25 -1.48 9.07
N PHE A 289 -16.06 -0.43 9.41
CA PHE A 289 -15.91 0.86 8.74
C PHE A 289 -16.22 2.05 9.65
N CYS A 290 -15.39 3.11 9.53
CA CYS A 290 -15.63 4.40 10.18
C CYS A 290 -16.62 5.25 9.37
N ILE A 291 -17.80 4.77 9.04
CA ILE A 291 -18.81 5.59 8.36
C ILE A 291 -19.31 6.63 9.36
N THR A 292 -19.02 7.89 9.09
CA THR A 292 -19.46 9.03 9.90
C THR A 292 -20.77 9.59 9.40
N GLN A 293 -21.08 9.42 8.09
CA GLN A 293 -22.35 9.81 7.50
C GLN A 293 -22.75 8.81 6.41
N TYR A 294 -24.00 8.36 6.45
CA TYR A 294 -24.57 7.45 5.47
C TYR A 294 -25.24 8.19 4.32
N PHE A 295 -25.49 7.49 3.22
CA PHE A 295 -26.29 7.97 2.11
C PHE A 295 -27.75 8.17 2.53
N GLY A 296 -28.40 9.25 2.03
CA GLY A 296 -29.78 9.57 2.27
C GLY A 296 -30.01 10.35 3.57
N ASN A 297 -31.20 10.21 4.15
CA ASN A 297 -31.58 10.96 5.35
C ASN A 297 -30.90 10.38 6.60
N THR A 298 -29.92 11.10 7.09
CA THR A 298 -29.20 10.83 8.34
C THR A 298 -29.60 11.84 9.41
N PRO A 299 -29.35 11.56 10.72
CA PRO A 299 -29.60 12.58 11.74
C PRO A 299 -28.88 13.90 11.45
N PHE A 300 -27.66 13.87 10.89
CA PHE A 300 -26.94 15.07 10.51
C PHE A 300 -27.56 15.76 9.30
N SER A 301 -27.87 15.03 8.22
CA SER A 301 -28.49 15.62 7.02
C SER A 301 -29.92 16.14 7.31
N THR A 302 -30.66 15.47 8.21
CA THR A 302 -32.00 15.92 8.64
C THR A 302 -31.93 17.18 9.50
N ALA A 303 -30.97 17.25 10.45
CA ALA A 303 -30.73 18.45 11.24
C ALA A 303 -30.23 19.64 10.40
N ASN A 304 -29.58 19.35 9.27
CA ASN A 304 -29.07 20.31 8.31
C ASN A 304 -29.79 20.21 6.95
N ALA A 305 -31.09 19.95 6.98
CA ALA A 305 -31.90 19.69 5.78
C ALA A 305 -31.80 20.80 4.72
N GLN A 306 -31.52 22.01 5.14
CA GLN A 306 -31.31 23.16 4.25
C GLN A 306 -29.96 23.08 3.49
N VAL A 307 -28.94 22.42 4.04
CA VAL A 307 -27.65 22.18 3.37
C VAL A 307 -27.83 21.15 2.27
N TYR A 308 -28.58 20.08 2.55
CA TYR A 308 -28.82 18.96 1.61
C TYR A 308 -30.11 19.14 0.79
N ASN A 309 -30.72 20.31 0.82
CA ASN A 309 -31.97 20.64 0.14
C ASN A 309 -33.08 19.57 0.30
N ASN A 310 -33.19 18.96 1.47
CA ASN A 310 -34.12 17.87 1.83
C ASN A 310 -33.92 16.54 1.07
N HIS A 311 -32.85 16.39 0.27
CA HIS A 311 -32.55 15.13 -0.44
C HIS A 311 -31.65 14.18 0.32
N GLY A 312 -31.18 14.59 1.50
CA GLY A 312 -30.25 13.81 2.31
C GLY A 312 -28.82 13.86 1.76
N HIS A 313 -27.92 13.09 2.38
CA HIS A 313 -26.52 13.00 1.97
C HIS A 313 -26.40 12.15 0.70
N ASN A 314 -25.65 12.63 -0.29
CA ASN A 314 -25.58 12.03 -1.62
C ASN A 314 -24.39 11.04 -1.80
N ALA A 315 -23.74 10.67 -0.71
CA ALA A 315 -22.56 9.81 -0.63
C ALA A 315 -22.49 9.07 0.72
N ILE A 316 -21.40 8.42 0.99
CA ILE A 316 -20.99 8.04 2.37
C ILE A 316 -19.73 8.79 2.76
N ASP A 317 -19.68 9.23 4.01
CA ASP A 317 -18.46 9.80 4.58
C ASP A 317 -17.78 8.79 5.49
N MET A 318 -16.48 8.64 5.29
CA MET A 318 -15.66 7.77 6.13
C MET A 318 -14.60 8.60 6.84
N GLY A 319 -14.71 8.67 8.19
CA GLY A 319 -13.76 9.37 9.04
C GLY A 319 -12.42 8.64 9.05
N ILE A 320 -11.39 9.28 8.51
CA ILE A 320 -10.04 8.72 8.36
C ILE A 320 -9.00 9.81 8.59
N PRO A 321 -7.80 9.47 9.07
CA PRO A 321 -6.72 10.44 9.22
C PRO A 321 -6.33 11.10 7.90
N ILE A 322 -5.92 12.37 7.95
CA ILE A 322 -5.38 13.07 6.77
C ILE A 322 -4.14 12.32 6.27
N GLY A 323 -4.05 12.22 4.93
CA GLY A 323 -2.94 11.54 4.27
C GLY A 323 -3.14 10.03 4.10
N THR A 324 -4.31 9.48 4.48
CA THR A 324 -4.62 8.08 4.16
C THR A 324 -4.71 7.89 2.65
N PRO A 325 -4.04 6.90 2.06
CA PRO A 325 -4.16 6.60 0.63
C PRO A 325 -5.60 6.26 0.24
N ILE A 326 -6.11 6.95 -0.76
CA ILE A 326 -7.44 6.71 -1.33
C ILE A 326 -7.28 5.91 -2.62
N LEU A 327 -8.01 4.81 -2.70
CA LEU A 327 -7.86 3.78 -3.72
C LEU A 327 -9.02 3.82 -4.71
N SER A 328 -8.76 3.52 -5.99
CA SER A 328 -9.81 3.30 -6.98
C SER A 328 -10.64 2.08 -6.62
N SER A 329 -11.97 2.25 -6.60
CA SER A 329 -12.90 1.18 -6.22
C SER A 329 -13.11 0.14 -7.31
N ALA A 330 -12.75 0.43 -8.56
CA ALA A 330 -12.76 -0.50 -9.68
C ALA A 330 -11.81 0.00 -10.77
N ASP A 331 -11.51 -0.85 -11.75
CA ASP A 331 -10.81 -0.45 -12.96
C ASP A 331 -11.61 0.62 -13.70
N GLY A 332 -10.94 1.60 -14.28
CA GLY A 332 -11.64 2.68 -14.96
C GLY A 332 -10.74 3.74 -15.56
N VAL A 333 -11.36 4.85 -15.95
CA VAL A 333 -10.69 6.04 -16.50
C VAL A 333 -11.04 7.24 -15.64
N VAL A 334 -10.06 8.06 -15.30
CA VAL A 334 -10.28 9.30 -14.56
C VAL A 334 -11.08 10.26 -15.45
N LEU A 335 -12.37 10.44 -15.11
CA LEU A 335 -13.28 11.34 -15.82
C LEU A 335 -12.92 12.81 -15.63
N GLY A 336 -12.44 13.14 -14.43
CA GLY A 336 -11.97 14.47 -14.08
C GLY A 336 -11.36 14.54 -12.71
N THR A 337 -10.60 15.62 -12.49
CA THR A 337 -10.04 16.03 -11.22
C THR A 337 -10.21 17.52 -11.04
N GLY A 338 -10.24 18.00 -9.81
CA GLY A 338 -10.34 19.43 -9.56
C GLY A 338 -10.12 19.80 -8.10
N ASP A 339 -10.17 21.10 -7.85
CA ASP A 339 -10.05 21.70 -6.52
C ASP A 339 -11.05 22.88 -6.45
N THR A 340 -12.09 22.75 -5.64
CA THR A 340 -13.07 23.82 -5.49
C THR A 340 -12.56 24.97 -4.63
N ASP A 341 -11.57 24.73 -3.80
CA ASP A 341 -10.98 25.74 -2.89
C ASP A 341 -10.17 26.81 -3.63
N ILE A 342 -9.85 26.62 -4.93
CA ILE A 342 -9.21 27.66 -5.75
C ILE A 342 -10.08 28.91 -5.91
N ALA A 343 -11.40 28.76 -5.84
CA ALA A 343 -12.32 29.89 -5.78
C ALA A 343 -12.61 30.23 -4.32
N ARG A 344 -12.13 31.38 -3.88
CA ARG A 344 -12.31 31.82 -2.51
C ARG A 344 -13.78 31.85 -2.11
N GLY A 345 -14.14 31.07 -1.10
CA GLY A 345 -15.52 30.95 -0.61
C GLY A 345 -16.33 29.85 -1.27
N CYS A 346 -15.79 29.12 -2.23
CA CYS A 346 -16.38 27.88 -2.75
C CYS A 346 -15.97 26.70 -1.87
N TYR A 347 -16.72 26.44 -0.84
CA TYR A 347 -16.49 25.29 0.04
C TYR A 347 -17.46 24.16 -0.38
N SER A 348 -16.99 23.25 -1.23
CA SER A 348 -17.73 22.08 -1.69
C SER A 348 -16.84 20.84 -1.64
N PHE A 349 -16.59 20.16 -2.73
CA PHE A 349 -15.80 18.92 -2.76
C PHE A 349 -14.31 19.08 -2.39
N GLY A 350 -13.79 20.33 -2.33
CA GLY A 350 -12.35 20.58 -2.17
C GLY A 350 -11.57 19.96 -3.33
N LYS A 351 -10.48 19.25 -3.03
CA LYS A 351 -9.78 18.44 -4.02
C LYS A 351 -10.54 17.14 -4.23
N TRP A 352 -10.81 16.82 -5.50
CA TRP A 352 -11.63 15.67 -5.86
C TRP A 352 -11.09 14.94 -7.10
N VAL A 353 -11.39 13.65 -7.17
CA VAL A 353 -11.17 12.76 -8.32
C VAL A 353 -12.47 12.06 -8.64
N MET A 354 -12.83 11.96 -9.91
CA MET A 354 -13.93 11.14 -10.38
C MET A 354 -13.43 10.13 -11.39
N VAL A 355 -13.78 8.86 -11.19
CA VAL A 355 -13.41 7.73 -12.06
C VAL A 355 -14.69 7.15 -12.66
N THR A 356 -14.71 6.95 -13.97
CA THR A 356 -15.78 6.21 -14.67
C THR A 356 -15.35 4.77 -14.88
N HIS A 357 -16.26 3.83 -14.63
CA HIS A 357 -16.02 2.38 -14.71
C HIS A 357 -16.79 1.75 -15.88
N GLY A 358 -16.28 0.66 -16.41
CA GLY A 358 -16.90 -0.04 -17.55
C GLY A 358 -18.27 -0.69 -17.25
N ASN A 359 -18.68 -0.70 -15.97
CA ASN A 359 -19.95 -1.28 -15.50
C ASN A 359 -21.11 -0.27 -15.39
N GLY A 360 -20.97 0.93 -15.95
CA GLY A 360 -22.02 1.97 -15.92
C GLY A 360 -22.04 2.83 -14.66
N LEU A 361 -21.10 2.62 -13.73
CA LEU A 361 -20.93 3.41 -12.52
C LEU A 361 -19.76 4.39 -12.66
N SER A 362 -19.88 5.52 -11.96
CA SER A 362 -18.76 6.44 -11.71
C SER A 362 -18.62 6.67 -10.21
N THR A 363 -17.38 6.79 -9.74
CA THR A 363 -17.08 7.02 -8.32
C THR A 363 -16.41 8.36 -8.11
N LEU A 364 -16.81 9.07 -7.06
CA LEU A 364 -16.26 10.35 -6.63
C LEU A 364 -15.52 10.15 -5.31
N TYR A 365 -14.35 10.75 -5.26
CA TYR A 365 -13.46 10.79 -4.08
C TYR A 365 -13.16 12.26 -3.78
N ALA A 366 -13.71 12.81 -2.70
CA ALA A 366 -13.60 14.24 -2.39
C ALA A 366 -12.92 14.51 -1.04
N HIS A 367 -12.71 15.79 -0.74
CA HIS A 367 -11.98 16.31 0.43
C HIS A 367 -10.53 15.85 0.54
N LEU A 368 -9.88 15.56 -0.61
CA LEU A 368 -8.50 15.08 -0.67
C LEU A 368 -7.50 16.16 -0.24
N SER A 369 -6.34 15.75 0.29
CA SER A 369 -5.18 16.63 0.52
C SER A 369 -4.27 16.69 -0.71
N SER A 370 -4.18 15.60 -1.48
CA SER A 370 -3.46 15.54 -2.77
C SER A 370 -4.23 14.76 -3.80
N ILE A 371 -3.99 15.07 -5.07
CA ILE A 371 -4.47 14.33 -6.24
C ILE A 371 -3.23 13.79 -6.94
N ASP A 372 -3.19 12.47 -7.18
CA ASP A 372 -2.03 11.75 -7.72
C ASP A 372 -2.28 11.19 -9.13
N VAL A 373 -3.42 11.55 -9.72
CA VAL A 373 -3.86 11.11 -11.05
C VAL A 373 -4.31 12.31 -11.89
N VAL A 374 -4.37 12.13 -13.20
CA VAL A 374 -4.82 13.17 -14.13
C VAL A 374 -6.00 12.70 -14.96
N LYS A 375 -6.81 13.65 -15.45
CA LYS A 375 -7.95 13.37 -16.35
C LYS A 375 -7.49 12.52 -17.55
N GLY A 376 -8.25 11.48 -17.88
CA GLY A 376 -7.99 10.55 -18.97
C GLY A 376 -7.03 9.40 -18.62
N GLN A 377 -6.47 9.38 -17.41
CA GLN A 377 -5.60 8.31 -16.96
C GLN A 377 -6.42 7.04 -16.71
N ASN A 378 -5.93 5.89 -17.21
CA ASN A 378 -6.44 4.58 -16.82
C ASN A 378 -5.96 4.25 -15.40
N VAL A 379 -6.84 3.75 -14.58
CA VAL A 379 -6.57 3.33 -13.21
C VAL A 379 -7.09 1.91 -12.98
N SER A 380 -6.35 1.14 -12.20
CA SER A 380 -6.75 -0.21 -11.79
C SER A 380 -7.38 -0.18 -10.41
N THR A 381 -8.20 -1.18 -10.10
CA THR A 381 -8.75 -1.43 -8.76
C THR A 381 -7.64 -1.44 -7.71
N GLY A 382 -7.79 -0.65 -6.65
CA GLY A 382 -6.78 -0.53 -5.60
C GLY A 382 -5.60 0.40 -5.93
N GLN A 383 -5.57 1.03 -7.10
CA GLN A 383 -4.57 2.06 -7.41
C GLN A 383 -4.83 3.33 -6.58
N VAL A 384 -3.75 3.92 -6.05
CA VAL A 384 -3.83 5.17 -5.29
C VAL A 384 -4.21 6.33 -6.23
N LEU A 385 -5.29 7.05 -5.88
CA LEU A 385 -5.79 8.22 -6.59
C LEU A 385 -5.31 9.54 -5.98
N GLY A 386 -4.97 9.51 -4.70
CA GLY A 386 -4.56 10.65 -3.90
C GLY A 386 -4.56 10.31 -2.41
N LEU A 387 -4.44 11.32 -1.59
CA LEU A 387 -4.46 11.19 -0.13
C LEU A 387 -5.68 11.89 0.45
N SER A 388 -6.29 11.31 1.50
CA SER A 388 -7.39 11.91 2.24
C SER A 388 -7.00 13.26 2.86
N GLY A 389 -7.97 14.13 3.09
CA GLY A 389 -7.73 15.46 3.62
C GLY A 389 -8.89 16.03 4.41
N MET A 390 -9.01 17.36 4.35
CA MET A 390 -10.06 18.16 4.96
C MET A 390 -10.30 19.41 4.10
N THR A 391 -10.14 19.30 2.77
CA THR A 391 -10.38 20.40 1.83
C THR A 391 -11.87 20.56 1.55
N GLY A 392 -12.30 21.70 1.02
CA GLY A 392 -13.71 21.97 0.77
C GLY A 392 -14.54 22.14 2.03
N TYR A 393 -15.80 21.70 1.98
CA TYR A 393 -16.69 21.64 3.13
C TYR A 393 -16.46 20.36 3.93
N ALA A 394 -15.49 20.39 4.81
CA ALA A 394 -15.21 19.32 5.74
C ALA A 394 -15.09 19.86 7.15
N THR A 395 -15.84 19.31 8.09
CA THR A 395 -15.82 19.68 9.52
C THR A 395 -14.80 18.88 10.33
N GLY A 396 -14.24 17.84 9.73
CA GLY A 396 -13.18 16.96 10.25
C GLY A 396 -12.56 16.13 9.15
N PRO A 397 -11.42 15.47 9.40
CA PRO A 397 -10.77 14.61 8.40
C PRO A 397 -11.68 13.44 8.01
N HIS A 398 -12.01 13.33 6.72
CA HIS A 398 -12.78 12.23 6.15
C HIS A 398 -12.60 12.14 4.64
N ILE A 399 -13.06 11.06 4.04
CA ILE A 399 -13.29 10.92 2.61
C ILE A 399 -14.79 10.93 2.36
N HIS A 400 -15.24 11.79 1.48
CA HIS A 400 -16.58 11.74 0.89
C HIS A 400 -16.54 10.85 -0.34
N PHE A 401 -17.22 9.72 -0.28
CA PHE A 401 -17.24 8.70 -1.33
C PHE A 401 -18.63 8.59 -1.94
N GLY A 402 -18.77 9.07 -3.18
CA GLY A 402 -20.01 9.04 -3.95
C GLY A 402 -20.00 8.00 -5.06
N VAL A 403 -21.16 7.41 -5.35
CA VAL A 403 -21.39 6.52 -6.50
C VAL A 403 -22.48 7.10 -7.35
N TYR A 404 -22.25 7.12 -8.66
CA TYR A 404 -23.14 7.74 -9.64
C TYR A 404 -23.42 6.78 -10.79
N ALA A 405 -24.63 6.87 -11.34
CA ALA A 405 -24.90 6.36 -12.69
C ALA A 405 -24.12 7.21 -13.71
N THR A 406 -23.18 6.62 -14.44
CA THR A 406 -22.31 7.35 -15.39
C THR A 406 -23.09 8.19 -16.40
N GLN A 407 -24.27 7.71 -16.84
CA GLN A 407 -25.15 8.41 -17.79
C GLN A 407 -25.72 9.74 -17.27
N GLY A 408 -25.81 9.87 -15.94
CA GLY A 408 -26.43 11.00 -15.27
C GLY A 408 -25.46 11.97 -14.61
N VAL A 409 -24.13 11.86 -14.86
CA VAL A 409 -23.13 12.74 -14.29
C VAL A 409 -22.24 13.36 -15.37
N GLN A 410 -21.89 14.63 -15.18
CA GLN A 410 -20.98 15.37 -16.05
C GLN A 410 -20.02 16.23 -15.23
N ILE A 411 -18.85 16.51 -15.80
CA ILE A 411 -17.89 17.46 -15.23
C ILE A 411 -18.11 18.81 -15.87
N LEU A 412 -18.64 19.76 -15.11
CA LEU A 412 -19.09 21.05 -15.60
C LEU A 412 -18.49 22.21 -14.80
N LYS A 413 -18.33 23.36 -15.45
CA LYS A 413 -18.12 24.63 -14.78
C LYS A 413 -19.48 25.25 -14.49
N LEU A 414 -19.81 25.44 -13.22
CA LEU A 414 -21.14 25.82 -12.79
C LEU A 414 -21.63 27.12 -13.46
N GLY A 415 -20.76 28.10 -13.66
CA GLY A 415 -21.07 29.40 -14.27
C GLY A 415 -21.37 29.33 -15.78
N ASP A 416 -20.91 28.31 -16.51
CA ASP A 416 -21.15 28.14 -17.92
C ASP A 416 -22.62 27.74 -18.19
N TYR A 417 -23.24 27.07 -17.21
CA TYR A 417 -24.66 26.67 -17.28
C TYR A 417 -25.63 27.72 -16.73
N ARG A 418 -25.12 28.64 -15.93
CA ARG A 418 -25.98 29.62 -15.26
C ARG A 418 -25.26 30.96 -15.13
N SER A 419 -25.58 31.87 -16.04
CA SER A 419 -25.09 33.27 -15.95
C SER A 419 -25.53 34.02 -14.69
N SER A 420 -26.44 33.42 -13.88
CA SER A 420 -26.95 33.96 -12.61
C SER A 420 -26.51 33.18 -11.36
N ALA A 421 -25.52 32.27 -11.48
CA ALA A 421 -24.99 31.59 -10.31
C ALA A 421 -24.39 32.62 -9.35
N LYS A 422 -24.99 32.72 -8.16
CA LYS A 422 -24.59 33.70 -7.13
C LYS A 422 -23.52 33.21 -6.18
N THR A 423 -23.14 31.92 -6.32
CA THR A 423 -22.15 31.33 -5.43
C THR A 423 -20.73 31.55 -5.92
N PRO A 424 -19.75 31.62 -5.03
CA PRO A 424 -18.34 31.61 -5.39
C PRO A 424 -17.90 30.40 -6.23
N CYS A 425 -18.68 29.31 -6.22
CA CYS A 425 -18.41 28.08 -6.98
C CYS A 425 -18.69 28.21 -8.50
N ALA A 426 -19.30 29.31 -8.95
CA ALA A 426 -19.58 29.49 -10.38
C ALA A 426 -18.32 29.39 -11.27
N GLY A 427 -17.14 29.76 -10.74
CA GLY A 427 -15.87 29.76 -11.47
C GLY A 427 -15.16 28.41 -11.56
N VAL A 428 -15.61 27.37 -10.87
CA VAL A 428 -14.89 26.10 -10.74
C VAL A 428 -15.61 24.98 -11.50
N THR A 429 -14.80 24.01 -11.95
CA THR A 429 -15.26 22.78 -12.60
C THR A 429 -15.45 21.71 -11.56
N MET A 430 -16.56 20.98 -11.60
CA MET A 430 -16.88 19.93 -10.63
C MET A 430 -17.85 18.89 -11.20
N PRO A 431 -18.01 17.73 -10.57
CA PRO A 431 -19.05 16.77 -10.91
C PRO A 431 -20.44 17.34 -10.62
N VAL A 432 -21.32 17.28 -11.60
CA VAL A 432 -22.74 17.62 -11.47
C VAL A 432 -23.58 16.47 -12.00
N ALA A 433 -24.60 16.06 -11.26
CA ALA A 433 -25.43 14.91 -11.61
C ALA A 433 -26.92 15.22 -11.46
N THR A 434 -27.77 14.48 -12.17
CA THR A 434 -29.21 14.49 -11.91
C THR A 434 -29.52 13.77 -10.60
N LEU A 435 -30.63 14.08 -9.94
CA LEU A 435 -31.03 13.45 -8.67
C LEU A 435 -31.10 11.92 -8.76
N THR A 436 -31.54 11.39 -9.90
CA THR A 436 -31.66 9.96 -10.16
C THR A 436 -30.31 9.26 -10.39
N ALA A 437 -29.25 10.04 -10.60
CA ALA A 437 -27.91 9.48 -10.80
C ALA A 437 -27.14 9.23 -9.51
N TYR A 438 -27.52 9.82 -8.39
CA TYR A 438 -26.90 9.53 -7.08
C TYR A 438 -27.33 8.16 -6.58
N LEU A 439 -26.39 7.28 -6.36
CA LEU A 439 -26.62 5.91 -5.96
C LEU A 439 -26.03 5.65 -4.56
N ASN A 440 -26.72 4.84 -3.75
CA ASN A 440 -26.17 4.48 -2.44
C ASN A 440 -24.89 3.65 -2.59
N PRO A 441 -23.71 4.15 -2.16
CA PRO A 441 -22.46 3.44 -2.32
C PRO A 441 -22.44 2.03 -1.68
N LEU A 442 -23.12 1.86 -0.55
CA LEU A 442 -23.22 0.57 0.15
C LEU A 442 -23.99 -0.50 -0.63
N SER A 443 -24.71 -0.10 -1.67
CA SER A 443 -25.43 -1.02 -2.56
C SER A 443 -24.50 -1.68 -3.59
N TYR A 444 -23.27 -1.20 -3.75
CA TYR A 444 -22.33 -1.64 -4.78
C TYR A 444 -20.96 -2.06 -4.23
N LEU A 445 -20.65 -1.71 -2.97
CA LEU A 445 -19.47 -2.12 -2.19
C LEU A 445 -19.55 -3.56 -1.67
#